data_297c3d137b557a443887a17cdd1b6c0a
#
_entry.id   297c3d137b557a443887a17cdd1b6c0a
#
_cell.length_a   1.000
_cell.length_b   1.000
_cell.length_c   1.000
_cell.angle_alpha   90.00
_cell.angle_beta   90.00
_cell.angle_gamma   90.00
#
_symmetry.space_group_name_H-M   'P 1'
#
loop_
_entity.id
_entity.type
_entity.pdbx_description
1 polymer ?
#
loop_
_entity_poly.entity_id
_entity_poly.type
_entity_poly.pdbx_seq_one_letter_code
_entity_poly.pdbx_strand_id
1 'polypeptide(L)'
;CWSRSRKDYPGVESFAGTDELPAFLKGTRVLINLLPNTAETVGIINTTLLNQLADGSYLMNLARGVHLVEGDLLKALDSGKLKGAMLDVYSREPLPAESPLWAHPRVAMTPHVAAVTRPAEAVAYISNTISKMEKGNAVTGQVNRQRGY
;
A
#
# COMPACT_ATOMS: atom_id res chain seq x y z
N CYS A 1 12.92 -2.24 -2.66
CA CYS A 1 11.74 -1.44 -2.28
C CYS A 1 11.70 -0.12 -3.07
N TRP A 2 10.51 0.49 -3.19
CA TRP A 2 10.32 1.81 -3.78
C TRP A 2 9.62 2.74 -2.77
N SER A 3 10.08 3.99 -2.70
CA SER A 3 9.42 5.03 -1.90
C SER A 3 9.78 6.43 -2.45
N ARG A 4 9.15 7.50 -1.94
CA ARG A 4 9.44 8.87 -2.37
C ARG A 4 10.92 9.24 -2.23
N SER A 5 11.57 8.79 -1.16
CA SER A 5 13.00 9.04 -0.89
C SER A 5 13.73 7.71 -0.72
N ARG A 6 14.95 7.63 -1.24
CA ARG A 6 15.78 6.43 -1.13
C ARG A 6 15.93 5.99 0.32
N LYS A 7 15.86 4.69 0.54
CA LYS A 7 16.06 4.05 1.84
C LYS A 7 17.35 3.25 1.80
N ASP A 8 18.03 3.19 2.92
CA ASP A 8 19.22 2.37 3.10
C ASP A 8 18.89 1.26 4.10
N TYR A 9 18.60 0.09 3.56
CA TYR A 9 18.36 -1.12 4.34
C TYR A 9 19.29 -2.23 3.85
N PRO A 10 20.07 -2.89 4.73
CA PRO A 10 20.95 -3.98 4.34
C PRO A 10 20.21 -5.06 3.56
N GLY A 11 20.73 -5.45 2.40
CA GLY A 11 20.17 -6.49 1.55
C GLY A 11 18.92 -6.11 0.76
N VAL A 12 18.50 -4.83 0.77
CA VAL A 12 17.34 -4.35 0.05
C VAL A 12 17.75 -3.36 -1.04
N GLU A 13 17.47 -3.69 -2.29
CA GLU A 13 17.57 -2.73 -3.38
C GLU A 13 16.52 -1.64 -3.24
N SER A 14 16.93 -0.38 -3.24
CA SER A 14 16.06 0.78 -3.02
C SER A 14 15.96 1.65 -4.26
N PHE A 15 14.74 1.94 -4.65
CA PHE A 15 14.35 2.86 -5.72
C PHE A 15 13.63 4.08 -5.14
N ALA A 16 13.77 5.25 -5.74
CA ALA A 16 13.19 6.47 -5.22
C ALA A 16 12.60 7.36 -6.30
N GLY A 17 11.48 8.00 -5.95
CA GLY A 17 10.81 8.96 -6.84
C GLY A 17 10.16 8.34 -8.06
N THR A 18 9.54 9.18 -8.87
CA THR A 18 8.80 8.76 -10.08
C THR A 18 9.69 8.19 -11.16
N ASP A 19 10.92 8.69 -11.28
CA ASP A 19 11.82 8.34 -12.37
C ASP A 19 12.37 6.91 -12.25
N GLU A 20 12.49 6.39 -11.03
CA GLU A 20 12.97 5.03 -10.79
C GLU A 20 11.83 4.02 -10.66
N LEU A 21 10.57 4.46 -10.60
CA LEU A 21 9.41 3.58 -10.48
C LEU A 21 9.34 2.53 -11.60
N PRO A 22 9.56 2.86 -12.89
CA PRO A 22 9.53 1.86 -13.96
C PRO A 22 10.60 0.76 -13.79
N ALA A 23 11.79 1.12 -13.33
CA ALA A 23 12.87 0.16 -13.09
C ALA A 23 12.51 -0.80 -11.93
N PHE A 24 11.92 -0.28 -10.85
CA PHE A 24 11.39 -1.08 -9.75
C PHE A 24 10.31 -2.06 -10.20
N LEU A 25 9.33 -1.59 -10.99
CA LEU A 25 8.18 -2.39 -11.43
C LEU A 25 8.59 -3.52 -12.38
N LYS A 26 9.52 -3.26 -13.30
CA LYS A 26 9.99 -4.23 -14.29
C LYS A 26 10.52 -5.54 -13.67
N GLY A 27 11.18 -5.43 -12.50
CA GLY A 27 11.70 -6.58 -11.76
C GLY A 27 10.72 -7.20 -10.77
N THR A 28 9.55 -6.57 -10.56
CA THR A 28 8.62 -6.94 -9.49
C THR A 28 7.69 -8.06 -9.93
N ARG A 29 7.72 -9.18 -9.21
CA ARG A 29 6.79 -10.30 -9.38
C ARG A 29 5.66 -10.30 -8.36
N VAL A 30 5.88 -9.76 -7.19
CA VAL A 30 4.85 -9.54 -6.17
C VAL A 30 4.93 -8.09 -5.73
N LEU A 31 3.94 -7.30 -6.12
CA LEU A 31 3.83 -5.90 -5.71
C LEU A 31 3.03 -5.82 -4.41
N ILE A 32 3.67 -5.37 -3.34
CA ILE A 32 3.02 -5.16 -2.04
C ILE A 32 2.90 -3.65 -1.82
N ASN A 33 1.67 -3.15 -1.71
CA ASN A 33 1.38 -1.76 -1.43
C ASN A 33 1.27 -1.50 0.07
N LEU A 34 2.15 -0.64 0.58
CA LEU A 34 2.18 -0.14 1.96
C LEU A 34 2.30 1.40 2.00
N LEU A 35 1.94 2.08 0.91
CA LEU A 35 2.08 3.53 0.79
C LEU A 35 1.12 4.27 1.74
N PRO A 36 1.50 5.45 2.24
CA PRO A 36 0.60 6.33 2.96
C PRO A 36 -0.46 6.89 2.01
N ASN A 37 -1.64 7.23 2.55
CA ASN A 37 -2.70 7.88 1.78
C ASN A 37 -2.40 9.37 1.65
N THR A 38 -2.05 9.79 0.44
CA THR A 38 -1.78 11.20 0.07
C THR A 38 -2.42 11.49 -1.29
N ALA A 39 -2.53 12.75 -1.67
CA ALA A 39 -3.03 13.12 -2.99
C ALA A 39 -2.23 12.47 -4.14
N GLU A 40 -0.93 12.22 -3.93
CA GLU A 40 -0.04 11.62 -4.93
C GLU A 40 -0.21 10.10 -5.05
N THR A 41 -0.79 9.45 -4.04
CA THR A 41 -0.93 7.98 -4.02
C THR A 41 -2.34 7.49 -4.33
N VAL A 42 -3.32 8.39 -4.42
CA VAL A 42 -4.68 8.05 -4.86
C VAL A 42 -4.64 7.56 -6.31
N GLY A 43 -5.18 6.36 -6.56
CA GLY A 43 -5.24 5.75 -7.88
C GLY A 43 -3.87 5.42 -8.50
N ILE A 44 -2.82 5.36 -7.69
CA ILE A 44 -1.46 5.06 -8.18
C ILE A 44 -1.39 3.66 -8.81
N ILE A 45 -2.15 2.70 -8.29
CA ILE A 45 -2.23 1.33 -8.83
C ILE A 45 -3.35 1.30 -9.87
N ASN A 46 -3.00 1.63 -11.08
CA ASN A 46 -3.88 1.71 -12.25
C ASN A 46 -3.30 0.90 -13.42
N THR A 47 -3.99 0.89 -14.56
CA THR A 47 -3.58 0.17 -15.77
C THR A 47 -2.14 0.51 -16.17
N THR A 48 -1.73 1.79 -16.11
CA THR A 48 -0.38 2.22 -16.50
C THR A 48 0.69 1.59 -15.62
N LEU A 49 0.47 1.55 -14.30
CA LEU A 49 1.41 0.91 -13.37
C LEU A 49 1.39 -0.61 -13.53
N LEU A 50 0.19 -1.22 -13.58
CA LEU A 50 0.06 -2.68 -13.68
C LEU A 50 0.71 -3.25 -14.94
N ASN A 51 0.63 -2.53 -16.07
CA ASN A 51 1.28 -2.94 -17.31
C ASN A 51 2.81 -2.97 -17.26
N GLN A 52 3.42 -2.25 -16.34
CA GLN A 52 4.88 -2.25 -16.16
C GLN A 52 5.41 -3.43 -15.33
N LEU A 53 4.55 -4.14 -14.61
CA LEU A 53 4.93 -5.36 -13.90
C LEU A 53 5.27 -6.47 -14.89
N ALA A 54 6.02 -7.47 -14.44
CA ALA A 54 6.22 -8.68 -15.22
C ALA A 54 4.89 -9.41 -15.43
N ASP A 55 4.73 -10.09 -16.58
CA ASP A 55 3.52 -10.88 -16.83
C ASP A 55 3.41 -12.03 -15.80
N GLY A 56 2.19 -12.24 -15.35
CA GLY A 56 1.90 -13.23 -14.32
C GLY A 56 2.35 -12.83 -12.91
N SER A 57 2.51 -11.55 -12.65
CA SER A 57 2.77 -11.00 -11.31
C SER A 57 1.56 -11.07 -10.40
N TYR A 58 1.78 -10.79 -9.12
CA TYR A 58 0.75 -10.72 -8.09
C TYR A 58 0.71 -9.32 -7.47
N LEU A 59 -0.47 -8.90 -7.03
CA LEU A 59 -0.68 -7.66 -6.27
C LEU A 59 -1.15 -7.97 -4.86
N MET A 60 -0.60 -7.27 -3.86
CA MET A 60 -1.13 -7.23 -2.50
C MET A 60 -1.39 -5.78 -2.10
N ASN A 61 -2.62 -5.43 -1.75
CA ASN A 61 -2.94 -4.12 -1.22
C ASN A 61 -3.29 -4.22 0.28
N LEU A 62 -2.34 -3.84 1.11
CA LEU A 62 -2.43 -3.85 2.57
C LEU A 62 -2.41 -2.43 3.16
N ALA A 63 -2.54 -1.41 2.30
CA ALA A 63 -2.44 0.00 2.69
C ALA A 63 -3.81 0.69 2.77
N ARG A 64 -4.29 1.21 1.63
CA ARG A 64 -5.62 1.84 1.52
C ARG A 64 -6.25 1.49 0.17
N GLY A 65 -7.57 1.31 0.16
CA GLY A 65 -8.32 0.97 -1.05
C GLY A 65 -8.26 2.03 -2.13
N VAL A 66 -8.23 3.30 -1.75
CA VAL A 66 -8.13 4.43 -2.69
C VAL A 66 -6.86 4.46 -3.53
N HIS A 67 -5.83 3.67 -3.18
CA HIS A 67 -4.63 3.54 -4.00
C HIS A 67 -4.88 2.71 -5.26
N LEU A 68 -5.89 1.85 -5.26
CA LEU A 68 -6.17 0.90 -6.32
C LEU A 68 -7.37 1.33 -7.16
N VAL A 69 -7.22 1.34 -8.47
CA VAL A 69 -8.33 1.42 -9.42
C VAL A 69 -8.86 0.00 -9.63
N GLU A 70 -9.94 -0.37 -8.91
CA GLU A 70 -10.46 -1.74 -8.86
C GLU A 70 -10.85 -2.27 -10.26
N GLY A 71 -11.43 -1.42 -11.12
CA GLY A 71 -11.74 -1.80 -12.49
C GLY A 71 -10.51 -2.16 -13.34
N ASP A 72 -9.39 -1.52 -13.10
CA ASP A 72 -8.13 -1.81 -13.79
C ASP A 72 -7.48 -3.11 -13.27
N LEU A 73 -7.62 -3.38 -11.96
CA LEU A 73 -7.22 -4.67 -11.39
C LEU A 73 -7.98 -5.82 -12.05
N LEU A 74 -9.30 -5.72 -12.15
CA LEU A 74 -10.13 -6.77 -12.76
C LEU A 74 -9.69 -7.06 -14.19
N LYS A 75 -9.48 -6.02 -15.01
CA LYS A 75 -8.97 -6.16 -16.39
C LYS A 75 -7.60 -6.86 -16.42
N ALA A 76 -6.69 -6.50 -15.52
CA ALA A 76 -5.37 -7.09 -15.44
C ALA A 76 -5.40 -8.58 -15.01
N LEU A 77 -6.35 -8.94 -14.14
CA LEU A 77 -6.60 -10.34 -13.77
C LEU A 77 -7.22 -11.11 -14.94
N ASP A 78 -8.25 -10.57 -15.60
CA ASP A 78 -8.95 -11.24 -16.70
C ASP A 78 -8.04 -11.49 -17.90
N SER A 79 -7.18 -10.53 -18.23
CA SER A 79 -6.19 -10.68 -19.31
C SER A 79 -5.03 -11.61 -18.97
N GLY A 80 -4.87 -12.01 -17.71
CA GLY A 80 -3.74 -12.81 -17.24
C GLY A 80 -2.46 -12.01 -17.01
N LYS A 81 -2.49 -10.68 -17.12
CA LYS A 81 -1.36 -9.81 -16.75
C LYS A 81 -0.98 -10.00 -15.29
N LEU A 82 -1.99 -10.11 -14.41
CA LEU A 82 -1.82 -10.58 -13.05
C LEU A 82 -2.35 -12.01 -12.89
N LYS A 83 -1.63 -12.84 -12.15
CA LYS A 83 -2.08 -14.19 -11.75
C LYS A 83 -3.03 -14.18 -10.57
N GLY A 84 -2.94 -13.16 -9.71
CA GLY A 84 -3.79 -13.05 -8.55
C GLY A 84 -3.59 -11.74 -7.80
N ALA A 85 -4.54 -11.41 -6.95
CA ALA A 85 -4.45 -10.30 -6.04
C ALA A 85 -4.91 -10.69 -4.63
N MET A 86 -4.31 -10.09 -3.61
CA MET A 86 -4.78 -10.10 -2.23
C MET A 86 -5.13 -8.67 -1.82
N LEU A 87 -6.36 -8.46 -1.36
CA LEU A 87 -6.86 -7.17 -0.93
C LEU A 87 -7.32 -7.26 0.53
N ASP A 88 -6.71 -6.44 1.38
CA ASP A 88 -7.15 -6.24 2.76
C ASP A 88 -7.99 -4.97 2.91
N VAL A 89 -7.95 -4.10 1.90
CA VAL A 89 -8.57 -2.77 1.89
C VAL A 89 -9.28 -2.50 0.56
N TYR A 90 -10.34 -1.69 0.60
CA TYR A 90 -11.23 -1.46 -0.54
C TYR A 90 -11.48 0.04 -0.72
N SER A 91 -11.85 0.44 -1.93
CA SER A 91 -12.17 1.85 -2.24
C SER A 91 -13.37 2.36 -1.44
N ARG A 92 -14.31 1.46 -1.14
CA ARG A 92 -15.45 1.68 -0.22
C ARG A 92 -15.49 0.57 0.81
N GLU A 93 -15.53 0.93 2.08
CA GLU A 93 -15.62 -0.01 3.21
C GLU A 93 -16.86 0.30 4.05
N PRO A 94 -17.69 -0.71 4.37
CA PRO A 94 -17.59 -2.12 3.92
C PRO A 94 -17.71 -2.27 2.41
N LEU A 95 -17.04 -3.29 1.84
CA LEU A 95 -17.13 -3.59 0.41
C LEU A 95 -18.58 -3.89 0.02
N PRO A 96 -19.17 -3.18 -0.96
CA PRO A 96 -20.55 -3.40 -1.38
C PRO A 96 -20.81 -4.85 -1.81
N ALA A 97 -22.00 -5.35 -1.49
CA ALA A 97 -22.37 -6.73 -1.79
C ALA A 97 -22.37 -7.06 -3.30
N GLU A 98 -22.62 -6.04 -4.12
CA GLU A 98 -22.61 -6.13 -5.58
C GLU A 98 -21.22 -6.03 -6.21
N SER A 99 -20.16 -5.85 -5.41
CA SER A 99 -18.80 -5.73 -5.93
C SER A 99 -18.38 -6.99 -6.67
N PRO A 100 -17.86 -6.87 -7.91
CA PRO A 100 -17.36 -8.00 -8.68
C PRO A 100 -16.14 -8.68 -8.06
N LEU A 101 -15.47 -8.02 -7.11
CA LEU A 101 -14.34 -8.59 -6.39
C LEU A 101 -14.74 -9.84 -5.60
N TRP A 102 -15.99 -9.92 -5.07
CA TRP A 102 -16.47 -11.07 -4.32
C TRP A 102 -16.44 -12.38 -5.10
N ALA A 103 -16.78 -12.32 -6.38
CA ALA A 103 -16.91 -13.50 -7.22
C ALA A 103 -15.64 -13.81 -8.03
N HIS A 104 -14.61 -12.94 -7.98
CA HIS A 104 -13.46 -13.10 -8.85
C HIS A 104 -12.52 -14.21 -8.34
N PRO A 105 -12.26 -15.30 -9.12
CA PRO A 105 -11.57 -16.50 -8.62
C PRO A 105 -10.09 -16.30 -8.30
N ARG A 106 -9.50 -15.17 -8.72
CA ARG A 106 -8.09 -14.84 -8.50
C ARG A 106 -7.90 -13.71 -7.48
N VAL A 107 -8.95 -13.35 -6.74
CA VAL A 107 -8.88 -12.34 -5.67
C VAL A 107 -9.07 -13.04 -4.33
N ALA A 108 -8.07 -12.93 -3.46
CA ALA A 108 -8.18 -13.25 -2.04
C ALA A 108 -8.49 -11.96 -1.26
N MET A 109 -9.33 -12.04 -0.25
CA MET A 109 -9.80 -10.87 0.49
C MET A 109 -9.73 -11.09 2.01
N THR A 110 -9.39 -10.03 2.74
CA THR A 110 -9.50 -9.95 4.20
C THR A 110 -10.17 -8.63 4.59
N PRO A 111 -10.84 -8.55 5.76
CA PRO A 111 -11.67 -7.41 6.13
C PRO A 111 -10.89 -6.33 6.89
N HIS A 112 -9.85 -5.75 6.28
CA HIS A 112 -9.01 -4.67 6.83
C HIS A 112 -8.38 -5.06 8.19
N VAL A 113 -7.69 -6.20 8.22
CA VAL A 113 -7.10 -6.79 9.43
C VAL A 113 -5.60 -7.02 9.33
N ALA A 114 -4.94 -6.61 8.24
CA ALA A 114 -3.52 -6.85 8.02
C ALA A 114 -2.60 -6.19 9.06
N ALA A 115 -3.09 -5.15 9.74
CA ALA A 115 -2.33 -4.42 10.77
C ALA A 115 -3.22 -4.11 11.98
N VAL A 116 -3.53 -5.11 12.76
CA VAL A 116 -4.31 -4.93 14.00
C VAL A 116 -3.44 -4.27 15.07
N THR A 117 -3.89 -3.10 15.55
CA THR A 117 -3.22 -2.38 16.63
C THR A 117 -3.33 -3.16 17.93
N ARG A 118 -2.22 -3.40 18.60
CA ARG A 118 -2.17 -4.00 19.94
C ARG A 118 -2.37 -2.91 20.99
N PRO A 119 -3.48 -2.93 21.77
CA PRO A 119 -3.82 -1.83 22.66
C PRO A 119 -2.73 -1.48 23.68
N ALA A 120 -2.08 -2.48 24.27
CA ALA A 120 -1.03 -2.27 25.26
C ALA A 120 0.20 -1.56 24.67
N GLU A 121 0.61 -1.94 23.45
CA GLU A 121 1.72 -1.30 22.73
C GLU A 121 1.38 0.14 22.34
N ALA A 122 0.15 0.38 21.88
CA ALA A 122 -0.34 1.71 21.53
C ALA A 122 -0.35 2.64 22.76
N VAL A 123 -0.87 2.18 23.90
CA VAL A 123 -0.87 2.94 25.15
C VAL A 123 0.55 3.27 25.60
N ALA A 124 1.45 2.29 25.59
CA ALA A 124 2.85 2.50 25.97
C ALA A 124 3.54 3.52 25.05
N TYR A 125 3.32 3.42 23.73
CA TYR A 125 3.87 4.36 22.76
C TYR A 125 3.33 5.79 22.98
N ILE A 126 2.03 5.96 23.17
CA ILE A 126 1.38 7.26 23.38
C ILE A 126 1.88 7.89 24.69
N SER A 127 1.90 7.13 25.81
CA SER A 127 2.38 7.62 27.11
C SER A 127 3.83 8.09 27.04
N ASN A 128 4.69 7.30 26.40
CA ASN A 128 6.11 7.66 26.23
C ASN A 128 6.26 8.92 25.35
N THR A 129 5.44 9.05 24.29
CA THR A 129 5.46 10.20 23.41
C THR A 129 5.02 11.48 24.15
N ILE A 130 3.94 11.42 24.94
CA ILE A 130 3.48 12.54 25.79
C ILE A 130 4.60 12.95 26.77
N SER A 131 5.18 12.00 27.49
CA SER A 131 6.27 12.29 28.45
C SER A 131 7.51 12.92 27.81
N LYS A 132 7.83 12.55 26.58
CA LYS A 132 8.91 13.18 25.80
C LYS A 132 8.55 14.63 25.43
N MET A 133 7.32 14.87 24.98
CA MET A 133 6.84 16.21 24.61
C MET A 133 6.84 17.15 25.82
N GLU A 134 6.34 16.71 26.97
CA GLU A 134 6.35 17.48 28.22
C GLU A 134 7.75 17.90 28.67
N LYS A 135 8.76 17.08 28.36
CA LYS A 135 10.18 17.36 28.64
C LYS A 135 10.88 18.16 27.54
N GLY A 136 10.15 18.60 26.52
CA GLY A 136 10.72 19.32 25.37
C GLY A 136 11.62 18.48 24.46
N ASN A 137 11.55 17.13 24.57
CA ASN A 137 12.35 16.22 23.75
C ASN A 137 11.69 16.03 22.37
N ALA A 138 12.53 15.76 21.36
CA ALA A 138 12.04 15.42 20.02
C ALA A 138 11.27 14.08 20.06
N VAL A 139 10.16 14.04 19.34
CA VAL A 139 9.34 12.83 19.16
C VAL A 139 9.37 12.37 17.72
N THR A 140 9.32 11.07 17.52
CA THR A 140 9.20 10.44 16.20
C THR A 140 7.74 10.36 15.77
N GLY A 141 7.46 10.29 14.47
CA GLY A 141 6.10 10.13 13.96
C GLY A 141 5.28 11.43 13.94
N GLN A 142 5.93 12.58 14.01
CA GLN A 142 5.24 13.86 13.79
C GLN A 142 4.72 13.95 12.36
N VAL A 143 3.43 14.21 12.22
CA VAL A 143 2.81 14.40 10.91
C VAL A 143 3.21 15.76 10.34
N ASN A 144 3.81 15.75 9.18
CA ASN A 144 4.02 16.96 8.40
C ASN A 144 2.71 17.30 7.66
N ARG A 145 2.03 18.36 8.08
CA ARG A 145 0.72 18.77 7.54
C ARG A 145 0.74 19.09 6.04
N GLN A 146 1.88 19.53 5.50
CA GLN A 146 2.01 19.80 4.07
C GLN A 146 2.17 18.51 3.25
N ARG A 147 2.72 17.46 3.87
CA ARG A 147 2.95 16.16 3.24
C ARG A 147 1.81 15.17 3.46
N GLY A 148 0.96 15.38 4.46
CA GLY A 148 -0.16 14.53 4.81
C GLY A 148 0.20 13.31 5.67
N TYR A 149 1.48 13.12 6.05
CA TYR A 149 1.95 12.02 6.90
C TYR A 149 3.27 12.37 7.57
#